data_d8aabe0b06f17c3b9bf74909254d0dd8
#
_entry.id   d8aabe0b06f17c3b9bf74909254d0dd8
#
_cell.length_a   1.000
_cell.length_b   1.000
_cell.length_c   1.000
_cell.angle_alpha   90.00
_cell.angle_beta   90.00
_cell.angle_gamma   90.00
#
_symmetry.space_group_name_H-M   'P 1'
#
loop_
_entity.id
_entity.type
_entity.pdbx_description
1 polymer ?
#
loop_
_entity_poly.entity_id
_entity_poly.type
_entity_poly.pdbx_seq_one_letter_code
_entity_poly.pdbx_strand_id
1 'polypeptide(L)'
;MTAFDHPDAVKLIDLVQQEYVTRYGEPDVTPVDPADFAPPRGLFVVGYLDGVPVACGGWRAHDGPAPEFRHGDAELKRMFVVPDARGKGFARALLAELERTAALAGRTRAVLETGTEQPEAIALYRSAGYTDIPKFGVYKHTPESICLAKEL
;
A
#
# COMPACT_ATOMS: atom_id res chain seq x y z
N MET A 1 -11.47 3.08 9.26
CA MET A 1 -10.71 4.23 8.72
C MET A 1 -9.97 4.92 9.85
N THR A 2 -8.75 5.31 9.61
CA THR A 2 -7.88 5.93 10.64
C THR A 2 -7.06 7.03 9.96
N ALA A 3 -6.75 8.11 10.68
CA ALA A 3 -5.85 9.12 10.15
C ALA A 3 -4.44 8.54 9.98
N PHE A 4 -3.75 8.95 8.92
CA PHE A 4 -2.38 8.48 8.64
C PHE A 4 -1.42 8.79 9.80
N ASP A 5 -1.65 9.90 10.49
CA ASP A 5 -0.84 10.34 11.64
C ASP A 5 -1.41 9.91 13.00
N HIS A 6 -2.45 9.06 13.02
CA HIS A 6 -2.92 8.46 14.26
C HIS A 6 -1.80 7.64 14.92
N PRO A 7 -1.66 7.65 16.25
CA PRO A 7 -0.57 6.93 16.93
C PRO A 7 -0.42 5.46 16.54
N ASP A 8 -1.53 4.74 16.36
CA ASP A 8 -1.50 3.34 15.96
C ASP A 8 -0.99 3.18 14.52
N ALA A 9 -1.37 4.09 13.62
CA ALA A 9 -0.87 4.10 12.26
C ALA A 9 0.62 4.42 12.22
N VAL A 10 1.06 5.43 12.96
CA VAL A 10 2.49 5.81 13.04
C VAL A 10 3.33 4.64 13.53
N LYS A 11 2.87 3.94 14.56
CA LYS A 11 3.58 2.77 15.09
C LYS A 11 3.75 1.68 14.03
N LEU A 12 2.71 1.35 13.29
CA LEU A 12 2.77 0.32 12.25
C LEU A 12 3.61 0.78 11.06
N ILE A 13 3.54 2.05 10.68
CA ILE A 13 4.35 2.62 9.60
C ILE A 13 5.83 2.57 9.98
N ASP A 14 6.18 2.88 11.22
CA ASP A 14 7.56 2.75 11.68
C ASP A 14 8.04 1.30 11.59
N LEU A 15 7.20 0.33 11.94
CA LEU A 15 7.54 -1.09 11.85
C LEU A 15 7.77 -1.52 10.39
N VAL A 16 6.94 -1.07 9.46
CA VAL A 16 7.13 -1.43 8.05
C VAL A 16 8.39 -0.79 7.47
N GLN A 17 8.72 0.43 7.89
CA GLN A 17 9.97 1.07 7.49
C GLN A 17 11.19 0.29 8.01
N GLN A 18 11.13 -0.22 9.23
CA GLN A 18 12.18 -1.08 9.77
C GLN A 18 12.30 -2.38 8.99
N GLU A 19 11.20 -2.96 8.54
CA GLU A 19 11.22 -4.15 7.69
C GLU A 19 11.90 -3.85 6.35
N TYR A 20 11.67 -2.69 5.76
CA TYR A 20 12.37 -2.27 4.54
C TYR A 20 13.86 -2.13 4.75
N VAL A 21 14.30 -1.58 5.89
CA VAL A 21 15.73 -1.52 6.24
C VAL A 21 16.31 -2.93 6.30
N THR A 22 15.60 -3.87 6.91
CA THR A 22 16.05 -5.26 7.02
C THR A 22 16.15 -5.94 5.65
N ARG A 23 15.17 -5.72 4.77
CA ARG A 23 15.09 -6.39 3.46
C ARG A 23 15.91 -5.71 2.36
N TYR A 24 15.99 -4.38 2.38
CA TYR A 24 16.58 -3.58 1.30
C TYR A 24 17.74 -2.70 1.75
N GLY A 25 18.05 -2.64 3.05
CA GLY A 25 19.12 -1.82 3.60
C GLY A 25 18.75 -0.37 3.90
N GLU A 26 17.56 0.09 3.48
CA GLU A 26 17.10 1.45 3.72
C GLU A 26 15.57 1.52 3.79
N PRO A 27 15.00 2.56 4.44
CA PRO A 27 13.55 2.75 4.45
C PRO A 27 13.06 3.26 3.08
N ASP A 28 11.75 3.21 2.88
CA ASP A 28 11.11 3.83 1.71
C ASP A 28 11.16 5.36 1.86
N VAL A 29 11.85 6.03 0.94
CA VAL A 29 12.02 7.49 0.94
C VAL A 29 11.03 8.20 0.02
N THR A 30 10.07 7.48 -0.57
CA THR A 30 9.03 8.09 -1.41
C THR A 30 8.29 9.17 -0.60
N PRO A 31 8.16 10.41 -1.13
CA PRO A 31 7.45 11.47 -0.43
C PRO A 31 5.99 11.09 -0.14
N VAL A 32 5.57 11.31 1.10
CA VAL A 32 4.22 11.00 1.57
C VAL A 32 3.70 12.18 2.39
N ASP A 33 2.55 12.73 2.00
CA ASP A 33 1.83 13.73 2.77
C ASP A 33 0.66 13.03 3.46
N PRO A 34 0.54 13.09 4.80
CA PRO A 34 -0.59 12.49 5.52
C PRO A 34 -1.95 12.93 4.97
N ALA A 35 -2.08 14.15 4.47
CA ALA A 35 -3.33 14.66 3.91
C ALA A 35 -3.76 13.89 2.63
N ASP A 36 -2.84 13.26 1.92
CA ASP A 36 -3.16 12.48 0.74
C ASP A 36 -3.94 11.20 1.08
N PHE A 37 -3.88 10.77 2.35
CA PHE A 37 -4.58 9.57 2.83
C PHE A 37 -5.86 9.91 3.61
N ALA A 38 -6.41 11.10 3.39
CA ALA A 38 -7.68 11.52 3.96
C ALA A 38 -8.74 11.64 2.85
N PRO A 39 -10.02 11.25 3.13
CA PRO A 39 -11.08 11.41 2.14
C PRO A 39 -11.25 12.86 1.69
N PRO A 40 -11.59 13.12 0.43
CA PRO A 40 -11.85 12.17 -0.67
C PRO A 40 -10.59 11.77 -1.46
N ARG A 41 -9.41 12.27 -1.10
CA ARG A 41 -8.18 12.08 -1.86
C ARG A 41 -7.50 10.76 -1.57
N GLY A 42 -7.87 10.12 -0.49
CA GLY A 42 -7.30 8.86 -0.08
C GLY A 42 -7.96 8.31 1.17
N LEU A 43 -7.36 7.26 1.70
CA LEU A 43 -7.86 6.60 2.90
C LEU A 43 -6.69 5.87 3.57
N PHE A 44 -6.72 5.80 4.89
CA PHE A 44 -5.82 4.93 5.64
C PHE A 44 -6.63 4.06 6.60
N VAL A 45 -6.24 2.80 6.74
CA VAL A 45 -6.93 1.86 7.65
C VAL A 45 -5.92 1.18 8.55
N VAL A 46 -6.37 0.87 9.77
CA VAL A 46 -5.64 0.06 10.73
C VAL A 46 -6.55 -1.10 11.12
N GLY A 47 -6.00 -2.31 11.07
CA GLY A 47 -6.69 -3.51 11.53
C GLY A 47 -6.28 -3.85 12.95
N TYR A 48 -7.25 -4.27 13.76
CA TYR A 48 -7.05 -4.63 15.16
C TYR A 48 -7.39 -6.09 15.41
N LEU A 49 -6.62 -6.72 16.27
CA LEU A 49 -6.90 -8.04 16.80
C LEU A 49 -6.89 -7.94 18.33
N ASP A 50 -8.05 -8.21 18.95
CA ASP A 50 -8.21 -8.09 20.40
C ASP A 50 -7.76 -6.73 20.94
N GLY A 51 -8.08 -5.65 20.22
CA GLY A 51 -7.73 -4.28 20.60
C GLY A 51 -6.30 -3.86 20.30
N VAL A 52 -5.49 -4.73 19.70
CA VAL A 52 -4.09 -4.46 19.36
C VAL A 52 -3.98 -4.16 17.86
N PRO A 53 -3.33 -3.05 17.44
CA PRO A 53 -3.12 -2.78 16.02
C PRO A 53 -2.12 -3.79 15.43
N VAL A 54 -2.55 -4.51 14.39
CA VAL A 54 -1.76 -5.60 13.78
C VAL A 54 -1.56 -5.44 12.28
N ALA A 55 -2.31 -4.55 11.63
CA ALA A 55 -2.23 -4.37 10.19
C ALA A 55 -2.54 -2.94 9.81
N CYS A 56 -1.95 -2.45 8.74
CA CYS A 56 -2.25 -1.13 8.21
C CYS A 56 -2.06 -1.08 6.70
N GLY A 57 -2.62 -0.04 6.10
CA GLY A 57 -2.42 0.27 4.70
C GLY A 57 -3.31 1.42 4.28
N GLY A 58 -2.97 2.03 3.15
CA GLY A 58 -3.77 3.12 2.62
C GLY A 58 -3.66 3.23 1.11
N TRP A 59 -4.47 4.12 0.54
CA TRP A 59 -4.35 4.49 -0.86
C TRP A 59 -4.47 6.00 -0.99
N ARG A 60 -3.82 6.54 -2.01
CA ARG A 60 -3.92 7.96 -2.38
C ARG A 60 -4.24 8.09 -3.86
N ALA A 61 -5.06 9.09 -4.18
CA ALA A 61 -5.52 9.33 -5.54
C ALA A 61 -4.43 9.96 -6.40
N HIS A 62 -4.38 9.56 -7.66
CA HIS A 62 -3.62 10.23 -8.69
C HIS A 62 -4.58 10.71 -9.77
N ASP A 63 -4.71 12.02 -9.92
CA ASP A 63 -5.53 12.66 -10.94
C ASP A 63 -4.70 13.74 -11.62
N GLY A 64 -4.96 13.95 -12.91
CA GLY A 64 -4.24 14.95 -13.68
C GLY A 64 -3.09 14.34 -14.50
N PRO A 65 -2.33 15.22 -15.18
CA PRO A 65 -1.30 14.78 -16.11
C PRO A 65 -0.03 14.37 -15.36
N ALA A 66 0.10 13.06 -15.10
CA ALA A 66 1.33 12.46 -14.60
C ALA A 66 1.70 11.32 -15.56
N PRO A 67 2.93 11.27 -16.09
CA PRO A 67 3.27 10.29 -17.13
C PRO A 67 3.23 8.85 -16.65
N GLU A 68 3.37 8.64 -15.33
CA GLU A 68 3.47 7.30 -14.74
C GLU A 68 2.15 6.81 -14.16
N PHE A 69 1.16 7.68 -13.99
CA PHE A 69 -0.14 7.34 -13.43
C PHE A 69 -1.25 7.72 -14.41
N ARG A 70 -2.35 6.99 -14.33
CA ARG A 70 -3.58 7.34 -15.04
C ARG A 70 -4.48 8.17 -14.14
N HIS A 71 -5.24 9.07 -14.72
CA HIS A 71 -6.34 9.70 -13.99
C HIS A 71 -7.29 8.62 -13.45
N GLY A 72 -7.59 8.69 -12.17
CA GLY A 72 -8.41 7.69 -11.51
C GLY A 72 -7.63 6.58 -10.81
N ASP A 73 -6.30 6.61 -10.83
CA ASP A 73 -5.49 5.65 -10.08
C ASP A 73 -5.61 5.88 -8.58
N ALA A 74 -5.61 4.76 -7.84
CA ALA A 74 -5.40 4.73 -6.40
C ALA A 74 -4.09 4.00 -6.13
N GLU A 75 -3.11 4.68 -5.58
CA GLU A 75 -1.82 4.09 -5.24
C GLU A 75 -1.87 3.53 -3.83
N LEU A 76 -1.68 2.22 -3.69
CA LEU A 76 -1.62 1.55 -2.39
C LEU A 76 -0.25 1.77 -1.77
N LYS A 77 -0.23 2.13 -0.49
CA LYS A 77 1.00 2.44 0.26
C LYS A 77 0.94 1.85 1.66
N ARG A 78 2.10 1.48 2.16
CA ARG A 78 2.28 1.11 3.57
C ARG A 78 1.45 -0.08 4.04
N MET A 79 1.14 -1.02 3.14
CA MET A 79 0.50 -2.27 3.55
C MET A 79 1.46 -3.10 4.40
N PHE A 80 0.99 -3.49 5.57
CA PHE A 80 1.81 -4.21 6.53
C PHE A 80 0.94 -5.02 7.48
N VAL A 81 1.41 -6.22 7.81
CA VAL A 81 0.85 -7.07 8.88
C VAL A 81 2.01 -7.43 9.79
N VAL A 82 1.84 -7.24 11.10
CA VAL A 82 2.89 -7.59 12.06
C VAL A 82 3.20 -9.09 11.98
N PRO A 83 4.48 -9.51 12.17
CA PRO A 83 4.87 -10.91 11.98
C PRO A 83 3.99 -11.91 12.72
N ASP A 84 3.63 -11.63 13.98
CA ASP A 84 2.83 -12.55 14.82
C ASP A 84 1.39 -12.72 14.32
N ALA A 85 0.91 -11.83 13.48
CA ALA A 85 -0.45 -11.88 12.92
C ALA A 85 -0.48 -12.42 11.48
N ARG A 86 0.66 -12.76 10.91
CA ARG A 86 0.75 -13.29 9.53
C ARG A 86 0.19 -14.71 9.45
N GLY A 87 -0.23 -15.10 8.24
CA GLY A 87 -0.81 -16.41 8.00
C GLY A 87 -2.26 -16.58 8.43
N LYS A 88 -2.94 -15.48 8.77
CA LYS A 88 -4.33 -15.47 9.25
C LYS A 88 -5.30 -14.80 8.28
N GLY A 89 -4.84 -14.40 7.10
CA GLY A 89 -5.66 -13.75 6.09
C GLY A 89 -5.82 -12.24 6.25
N PHE A 90 -5.12 -11.59 7.16
CA PHE A 90 -5.24 -10.14 7.38
C PHE A 90 -4.79 -9.32 6.17
N ALA A 91 -3.70 -9.71 5.50
CA ALA A 91 -3.20 -8.98 4.34
C ALA A 91 -4.22 -9.00 3.20
N ARG A 92 -4.84 -10.15 2.96
CA ARG A 92 -5.87 -10.29 1.92
C ARG A 92 -7.13 -9.49 2.26
N ALA A 93 -7.55 -9.52 3.52
CA ALA A 93 -8.70 -8.74 3.98
C ALA A 93 -8.42 -7.23 3.89
N LEU A 94 -7.21 -6.82 4.25
CA LEU A 94 -6.78 -5.43 4.14
C LEU A 94 -6.80 -4.96 2.68
N LEU A 95 -6.23 -5.75 1.78
CA LEU A 95 -6.20 -5.44 0.35
C LEU A 95 -7.63 -5.30 -0.21
N ALA A 96 -8.53 -6.22 0.15
CA ALA A 96 -9.92 -6.16 -0.27
C ALA A 96 -10.61 -4.88 0.22
N GLU A 97 -10.35 -4.47 1.45
CA GLU A 97 -10.92 -3.24 2.02
C GLU A 97 -10.39 -2.00 1.31
N LEU A 98 -9.09 -1.94 1.00
CA LEU A 98 -8.52 -0.84 0.24
C LEU A 98 -9.13 -0.76 -1.16
N GLU A 99 -9.28 -1.89 -1.85
CA GLU A 99 -9.92 -1.93 -3.16
C GLU A 99 -11.37 -1.48 -3.10
N ARG A 100 -12.11 -1.97 -2.11
CA ARG A 100 -13.53 -1.62 -1.92
C ARG A 100 -13.70 -0.12 -1.71
N THR A 101 -12.91 0.47 -0.82
CA THR A 101 -13.01 1.90 -0.51
C THR A 101 -12.56 2.77 -1.68
N ALA A 102 -11.54 2.36 -2.42
CA ALA A 102 -11.09 3.07 -3.61
C ALA A 102 -12.17 3.05 -4.71
N ALA A 103 -12.79 1.90 -4.94
CA ALA A 103 -13.88 1.80 -5.91
C ALA A 103 -15.07 2.66 -5.52
N LEU A 104 -15.45 2.69 -4.24
CA LEU A 104 -16.52 3.55 -3.75
C LEU A 104 -16.20 5.03 -3.91
N ALA A 105 -14.93 5.40 -3.85
CA ALA A 105 -14.48 6.77 -4.08
C ALA A 105 -14.37 7.13 -5.57
N GLY A 106 -14.75 6.23 -6.48
CA GLY A 106 -14.72 6.44 -7.91
C GLY A 106 -13.37 6.16 -8.56
N ARG A 107 -12.44 5.55 -7.85
CA ARG A 107 -11.16 5.15 -8.44
C ARG A 107 -11.37 4.00 -9.41
N THR A 108 -10.57 3.96 -10.47
CA THR A 108 -10.76 3.00 -11.56
C THR A 108 -9.67 1.95 -11.64
N ARG A 109 -8.52 2.20 -11.02
CA ARG A 109 -7.41 1.26 -11.01
C ARG A 109 -6.63 1.39 -9.71
N ALA A 110 -6.28 0.26 -9.10
CA ALA A 110 -5.34 0.22 -7.98
C ALA A 110 -3.95 -0.05 -8.53
N VAL A 111 -2.97 0.72 -8.09
CA VAL A 111 -1.57 0.55 -8.46
C VAL A 111 -0.73 0.44 -7.20
N LEU A 112 0.39 -0.28 -7.28
CA LEU A 112 1.30 -0.42 -6.16
C LEU A 112 2.71 -0.68 -6.65
N GLU A 113 3.66 -0.38 -5.76
CA GLU A 113 5.06 -0.75 -5.93
C GLU A 113 5.46 -1.67 -4.79
N THR A 114 6.12 -2.76 -5.13
CA THR A 114 6.67 -3.71 -4.18
C THR A 114 8.10 -4.07 -4.61
N GLY A 115 8.69 -5.07 -4.00
CA GLY A 115 10.06 -5.44 -4.33
C GLY A 115 10.29 -6.95 -4.30
N THR A 116 11.34 -7.36 -5.00
CA THR A 116 11.71 -8.78 -5.14
C THR A 116 12.04 -9.44 -3.80
N GLU A 117 12.42 -8.64 -2.78
CA GLU A 117 12.71 -9.15 -1.43
C GLU A 117 11.43 -9.40 -0.60
N GLN A 118 10.25 -9.23 -1.22
CA GLN A 118 8.95 -9.47 -0.60
C GLN A 118 8.13 -10.48 -1.42
N PRO A 119 8.61 -11.72 -1.59
CA PRO A 119 7.94 -12.68 -2.45
C PRO A 119 6.52 -13.03 -1.98
N GLU A 120 6.26 -13.03 -0.68
CA GLU A 120 4.93 -13.27 -0.14
C GLU A 120 3.94 -12.18 -0.51
N ALA A 121 4.38 -10.91 -0.55
CA ALA A 121 3.55 -9.80 -0.98
C ALA A 121 3.24 -9.89 -2.48
N ILE A 122 4.24 -10.19 -3.29
CA ILE A 122 4.06 -10.37 -4.74
C ILE A 122 3.05 -11.49 -5.01
N ALA A 123 3.17 -12.63 -4.31
CA ALA A 123 2.26 -13.74 -4.47
C ALA A 123 0.82 -13.35 -4.10
N LEU A 124 0.64 -12.59 -3.02
CA LEU A 124 -0.67 -12.07 -2.63
C LEU A 124 -1.28 -11.21 -3.73
N TYR A 125 -0.54 -10.21 -4.22
CA TYR A 125 -1.05 -9.30 -5.24
C TYR A 125 -1.41 -10.03 -6.53
N ARG A 126 -0.54 -10.91 -7.01
CA ARG A 126 -0.83 -11.69 -8.23
C ARG A 126 -2.05 -12.57 -8.05
N SER A 127 -2.22 -13.23 -6.90
CA SER A 127 -3.40 -14.04 -6.61
C SER A 127 -4.68 -13.22 -6.54
N ALA A 128 -4.57 -11.93 -6.24
CA ALA A 128 -5.70 -11.01 -6.18
C ALA A 128 -6.01 -10.36 -7.55
N GLY A 129 -5.27 -10.69 -8.60
CA GLY A 129 -5.53 -10.22 -9.95
C GLY A 129 -4.64 -9.07 -10.42
N TYR A 130 -3.59 -8.74 -9.69
CA TYR A 130 -2.64 -7.69 -10.08
C TYR A 130 -1.70 -8.21 -11.17
N THR A 131 -1.40 -7.35 -12.13
CA THR A 131 -0.49 -7.64 -13.24
C THR A 131 0.57 -6.56 -13.36
N ASP A 132 1.67 -6.90 -14.04
CA ASP A 132 2.82 -6.00 -14.17
C ASP A 132 2.44 -4.78 -15.01
N ILE A 133 2.95 -3.62 -14.58
CA ILE A 133 2.88 -2.36 -15.33
C ILE A 133 4.27 -1.73 -15.37
N PRO A 134 4.49 -0.72 -16.25
CA PRO A 134 5.75 0.02 -16.27
C PRO A 134 6.06 0.62 -14.88
N LYS A 135 7.32 0.59 -14.50
CA LYS A 135 7.76 1.08 -13.20
C LYS A 135 7.52 2.58 -13.05
N PHE A 136 7.14 2.98 -11.85
CA PHE A 136 6.91 4.39 -11.49
C PHE A 136 7.62 4.73 -10.17
N GLY A 137 7.64 6.02 -9.83
CA GLY A 137 8.12 6.50 -8.55
C GLY A 137 9.65 6.62 -8.46
N VAL A 138 10.13 6.89 -7.26
CA VAL A 138 11.56 7.15 -7.00
C VAL A 138 12.44 5.93 -7.27
N TYR A 139 11.87 4.74 -7.23
CA TYR A 139 12.59 3.47 -7.42
C TYR A 139 12.45 2.88 -8.83
N LYS A 140 11.93 3.64 -9.80
CA LYS A 140 11.65 3.10 -11.15
C LYS A 140 12.86 2.55 -11.89
N HIS A 141 14.06 2.96 -11.50
CA HIS A 141 15.32 2.45 -12.08
C HIS A 141 16.01 1.39 -11.21
N THR A 142 15.40 1.02 -10.10
CA THR A 142 15.93 0.02 -9.18
C THR A 142 15.52 -1.38 -9.65
N PRO A 143 16.48 -2.32 -9.84
CA PRO A 143 16.14 -3.66 -10.34
C PRO A 143 15.17 -4.42 -9.46
N GLU A 144 15.21 -4.22 -8.15
CA GLU A 144 14.33 -4.89 -7.19
C GLU A 144 12.88 -4.38 -7.21
N SER A 145 12.64 -3.20 -7.81
CA SER A 145 11.29 -2.62 -7.84
C SER A 145 10.39 -3.36 -8.82
N ILE A 146 9.17 -3.63 -8.39
CA ILE A 146 8.11 -4.24 -9.20
C ILE A 146 6.85 -3.41 -9.02
N CYS A 147 6.25 -2.99 -10.13
CA CYS A 147 5.00 -2.24 -10.10
C CYS A 147 3.87 -3.08 -10.70
N LEU A 148 2.74 -3.08 -10.01
CA LEU A 148 1.59 -3.89 -10.34
C LEU A 148 0.33 -3.04 -10.34
N ALA A 149 -0.68 -3.46 -11.09
CA ALA A 149 -1.98 -2.79 -11.14
C ALA A 149 -3.11 -3.79 -11.33
N LYS A 150 -4.31 -3.36 -10.90
CA LYS A 150 -5.55 -4.09 -11.06
C LYS A 150 -6.67 -3.09 -11.36
N GLU A 151 -7.46 -3.38 -12.37
CA GLU A 151 -8.68 -2.60 -12.65
C GLU A 151 -9.70 -2.83 -11.53
N LEU A 152 -10.34 -1.76 -11.10
CA LEU A 152 -11.33 -1.81 -10.01
C LEU A 152 -12.77 -1.89 -10.55
#